data_385a648b753ff9d92eddda2acbc3e5eb
#
_entry.id   385a648b753ff9d92eddda2acbc3e5eb
#
_cell.length_a   1.000
_cell.length_b   1.000
_cell.length_c   1.000
_cell.angle_alpha   90.00
_cell.angle_beta   90.00
_cell.angle_gamma   90.00
#
_symmetry.space_group_name_H-M   'P 1'
#
loop_
_entity.id
_entity.type
_entity.pdbx_description
1 polymer ?
#
loop_
_entity_poly.entity_id
_entity_poly.type
_entity_poly.pdbx_seq_one_letter_code
_entity_poly.pdbx_strand_id
1 'polypeptide(L)'
;MQYNSILNINDLKIKHITGEYVNLSQVEPDDIVYYILAKNRKTLEESVVRSALVQTEDKAESYDNALQYLLDNGIIAITDGKIELQ
;
A
#
# COMPACT_ATOMS: atom_id res chain seq x y z
N MET A 1 0.99 15.57 -7.56
CA MET A 1 0.66 14.26 -8.10
C MET A 1 -0.75 13.88 -7.72
N GLN A 2 -1.45 13.30 -8.64
CA GLN A 2 -2.81 12.84 -8.39
C GLN A 2 -2.79 11.38 -8.01
N TYR A 3 -3.59 11.04 -7.04
CA TYR A 3 -3.72 9.64 -6.62
C TYR A 3 -4.88 8.95 -7.29
N ASN A 4 -5.18 9.36 -8.51
CA ASN A 4 -6.22 8.68 -9.28
C ASN A 4 -5.86 7.21 -9.51
N SER A 5 -4.58 6.93 -9.63
CA SER A 5 -4.11 5.55 -9.81
C SER A 5 -4.43 4.67 -8.61
N ILE A 6 -4.52 5.25 -7.42
CA ILE A 6 -4.88 4.48 -6.23
C ILE A 6 -6.24 3.83 -6.39
N LEU A 7 -7.12 4.50 -7.12
CA LEU A 7 -8.48 4.01 -7.33
C LEU A 7 -8.57 3.09 -8.54
N ASN A 8 -7.47 2.89 -9.27
CA ASN A 8 -7.47 2.03 -10.45
C ASN A 8 -7.13 0.60 -10.04
N ILE A 9 -8.09 -0.04 -9.41
CA ILE A 9 -7.91 -1.40 -8.89
C ILE A 9 -7.63 -2.40 -10.01
N ASN A 10 -8.15 -2.13 -11.21
CA ASN A 10 -7.95 -3.05 -12.33
C ASN A 10 -6.48 -3.14 -12.74
N ASP A 11 -5.78 -2.00 -12.76
CA ASP A 11 -4.35 -2.01 -13.10
C ASP A 11 -3.55 -2.77 -12.06
N LEU A 12 -3.89 -2.59 -10.78
CA LEU A 12 -3.21 -3.31 -9.72
C LEU A 12 -3.48 -4.80 -9.78
N LYS A 13 -4.69 -5.19 -10.16
CA LYS A 13 -5.02 -6.60 -10.35
C LYS A 13 -4.21 -7.21 -11.49
N ILE A 14 -4.04 -6.46 -12.57
CA ILE A 14 -3.25 -6.93 -13.71
C ILE A 14 -1.80 -7.13 -13.30
N LYS A 15 -1.23 -6.17 -12.57
CA LYS A 15 0.12 -6.31 -12.05
C LYS A 15 0.26 -7.59 -11.22
N HIS A 16 -0.71 -7.84 -10.38
CA HIS A 16 -0.68 -9.01 -9.51
C HIS A 16 -0.77 -10.30 -10.31
N ILE A 17 -1.68 -10.36 -11.27
CA ILE A 17 -1.91 -11.55 -12.10
C ILE A 17 -0.70 -11.88 -12.96
N THR A 18 -0.06 -10.85 -13.52
CA THR A 18 1.09 -11.05 -14.41
C THR A 18 2.38 -11.31 -13.63
N GLY A 19 2.36 -11.13 -12.32
CA GLY A 19 3.56 -11.27 -11.51
C GLY A 19 4.41 -10.02 -11.45
N GLU A 20 4.05 -8.97 -12.16
CA GLU A 20 4.83 -7.73 -12.14
C GLU A 20 4.89 -7.14 -10.73
N TYR A 21 3.79 -7.30 -9.99
CA TYR A 21 3.71 -6.79 -8.63
C TYR A 21 4.82 -7.37 -7.75
N VAL A 22 5.05 -8.69 -7.86
CA VAL A 22 6.06 -9.37 -7.05
C VAL A 22 7.47 -9.00 -7.49
N ASN A 23 7.62 -8.57 -8.73
CA ASN A 23 8.94 -8.23 -9.29
C ASN A 23 9.32 -6.77 -9.06
N LEU A 24 8.40 -5.97 -8.53
CA LEU A 24 8.71 -4.58 -8.26
C LEU A 24 9.73 -4.50 -7.12
N SER A 25 10.74 -3.68 -7.32
CA SER A 25 11.76 -3.48 -6.31
C SER A 25 11.32 -2.46 -5.26
N GLN A 26 10.22 -1.76 -5.50
CA GLN A 26 9.75 -0.71 -4.63
C GLN A 26 8.28 -0.87 -4.32
N VAL A 27 7.93 -0.53 -3.08
CA VAL A 27 6.54 -0.44 -2.67
C VAL A 27 6.06 0.97 -2.96
N GLU A 28 4.93 1.08 -3.63
CA GLU A 28 4.33 2.37 -3.95
C GLU A 28 3.12 2.61 -3.07
N PRO A 29 2.72 3.88 -2.90
CA PRO A 29 1.54 4.18 -2.08
C PRO A 29 0.28 3.44 -2.54
N ASP A 30 0.12 3.26 -3.85
CA ASP A 30 -1.01 2.52 -4.41
C ASP A 30 -1.10 1.11 -3.84
N ASP A 31 0.06 0.48 -3.64
CA ASP A 31 0.12 -0.90 -3.16
C ASP A 31 -0.48 -1.02 -1.76
N ILE A 32 -0.19 -0.03 -0.92
CA ILE A 32 -0.71 -0.04 0.46
C ILE A 32 -2.24 0.11 0.45
N VAL A 33 -2.74 1.08 -0.31
CA VAL A 33 -4.18 1.33 -0.36
C VAL A 33 -4.90 0.14 -0.97
N TYR A 34 -4.35 -0.41 -2.05
CA TYR A 34 -4.96 -1.55 -2.71
C TYR A 34 -5.03 -2.76 -1.78
N TYR A 35 -3.96 -3.00 -1.02
CA TYR A 35 -3.96 -4.14 -0.12
C TYR A 35 -5.09 -4.04 0.90
N ILE A 36 -5.30 -2.84 1.46
CA ILE A 36 -6.34 -2.62 2.44
C ILE A 36 -7.73 -2.82 1.81
N LEU A 37 -7.92 -2.25 0.62
CA LEU A 37 -9.20 -2.37 -0.09
C LEU A 37 -9.50 -3.81 -0.49
N ALA A 38 -8.47 -4.55 -0.89
CA ALA A 38 -8.64 -5.94 -1.31
C ALA A 38 -9.12 -6.84 -0.17
N LYS A 39 -8.91 -6.41 1.07
CA LYS A 39 -9.40 -7.14 2.24
C LYS A 39 -10.82 -6.74 2.61
N ASN A 40 -11.45 -5.90 1.81
CA ASN A 40 -12.79 -5.36 2.09
C ASN A 40 -12.85 -4.64 3.43
N ARG A 41 -11.79 -3.89 3.74
CA ARG A 41 -11.70 -3.18 5.00
C ARG A 41 -11.28 -1.73 4.75
N LYS A 42 -11.57 -0.89 5.74
CA LYS A 42 -11.04 0.46 5.77
C LYS A 42 -9.87 0.57 6.74
N THR A 43 -9.72 -0.41 7.60
CA THR A 43 -8.72 -0.39 8.66
C THR A 43 -8.01 -1.72 8.70
N LEU A 44 -6.69 -1.69 8.74
CA LEU A 44 -5.86 -2.87 8.93
C LEU A 44 -4.68 -2.51 9.81
N GLU A 45 -4.19 -3.48 10.56
CA GLU A 45 -2.98 -3.28 11.34
C GLU A 45 -1.81 -3.01 10.42
N GLU A 46 -1.00 -2.00 10.77
CA GLU A 46 0.14 -1.63 9.96
C GLU A 46 1.14 -2.78 9.84
N SER A 47 1.31 -3.55 10.90
CA SER A 47 2.22 -4.69 10.87
C SER A 47 1.79 -5.75 9.87
N VAL A 48 0.49 -5.93 9.67
CA VAL A 48 -0.03 -6.87 8.69
C VAL A 48 0.27 -6.39 7.28
N VAL A 49 0.03 -5.11 7.01
CA VAL A 49 0.30 -4.53 5.70
C VAL A 49 1.79 -4.57 5.40
N ARG A 50 2.61 -4.21 6.37
CA ARG A 50 4.07 -4.25 6.21
C ARG A 50 4.54 -5.66 5.90
N SER A 51 4.07 -6.64 6.63
CA SER A 51 4.48 -8.04 6.41
C SER A 51 4.10 -8.54 5.03
N ALA A 52 2.99 -8.06 4.50
CA ALA A 52 2.53 -8.49 3.19
C ALA A 52 3.34 -7.85 2.06
N LEU A 53 3.71 -6.58 2.22
CA LEU A 53 4.33 -5.82 1.14
C LEU A 53 5.85 -5.78 1.21
N VAL A 54 6.42 -5.80 2.40
CA VAL A 54 7.87 -5.78 2.59
C VAL A 54 8.34 -7.21 2.72
N GLN A 55 8.57 -7.86 1.59
CA GLN A 55 8.98 -9.25 1.57
C GLN A 55 10.51 -9.40 1.62
N THR A 56 11.23 -8.34 1.29
CA THR A 56 12.68 -8.29 1.33
C THR A 56 13.10 -6.97 1.93
N GLU A 57 14.32 -6.92 2.50
CA GLU A 57 14.78 -5.73 3.19
C GLU A 57 14.87 -4.50 2.28
N ASP A 58 15.17 -4.72 1.01
CA ASP A 58 15.31 -3.61 0.07
C ASP A 58 13.98 -2.91 -0.20
N LYS A 59 12.87 -3.51 0.18
CA LYS A 59 11.56 -2.88 0.02
C LYS A 59 11.13 -2.06 1.24
N ALA A 60 11.84 -2.20 2.35
CA ALA A 60 11.44 -1.55 3.60
C ALA A 60 11.46 -0.02 3.48
N GLU A 61 12.48 0.53 2.86
CA GLU A 61 12.60 1.97 2.74
C GLU A 61 11.51 2.54 1.84
N SER A 62 11.24 1.90 0.70
CA SER A 62 10.18 2.37 -0.18
C SER A 62 8.80 2.24 0.47
N TYR A 63 8.61 1.20 1.26
CA TYR A 63 7.37 1.06 2.02
C TYR A 63 7.20 2.22 3.00
N ASP A 64 8.25 2.53 3.76
CA ASP A 64 8.18 3.61 4.73
C ASP A 64 7.91 4.96 4.05
N ASN A 65 8.56 5.19 2.91
CA ASN A 65 8.34 6.42 2.14
C ASN A 65 6.91 6.48 1.61
N ALA A 66 6.39 5.36 1.13
CA ALA A 66 5.03 5.28 0.63
C ALA A 66 4.02 5.55 1.74
N LEU A 67 4.25 4.95 2.91
CA LEU A 67 3.38 5.13 4.06
C LEU A 67 3.38 6.60 4.49
N GLN A 68 4.56 7.21 4.56
CA GLN A 68 4.68 8.62 4.95
C GLN A 68 3.98 9.53 3.95
N TYR A 69 4.11 9.23 2.66
CA TYR A 69 3.42 10.00 1.63
C TYR A 69 1.91 9.99 1.84
N LEU A 70 1.36 8.82 2.14
CA LEU A 70 -0.08 8.70 2.35
C LEU A 70 -0.51 9.47 3.61
N LEU A 71 0.30 9.44 4.65
CA LEU A 71 0.03 10.19 5.87
C LEU A 71 0.08 11.70 5.61
N ASP A 72 1.11 12.15 4.91
CA ASP A 72 1.32 13.57 4.65
C ASP A 72 0.20 14.15 3.79
N ASN A 73 -0.40 13.34 2.94
CA ASN A 73 -1.46 13.78 2.05
C ASN A 73 -2.86 13.51 2.60
N GLY A 74 -2.96 13.01 3.82
CA GLY A 74 -4.24 12.79 4.46
C GLY A 74 -5.06 11.66 3.85
N ILE A 75 -4.40 10.76 3.12
CA ILE A 75 -5.08 9.62 2.49
C ILE A 75 -5.32 8.53 3.51
N ILE A 76 -4.41 8.40 4.45
CA ILE A 76 -4.55 7.46 5.57
C ILE A 76 -4.25 8.19 6.88
N ALA A 77 -4.71 7.58 7.97
CA ALA A 77 -4.29 7.94 9.31
C ALA A 77 -3.84 6.66 10.01
N ILE A 78 -2.98 6.79 10.99
CA ILE A 78 -2.55 5.65 11.80
C ILE A 78 -2.91 5.94 13.25
N THR A 79 -3.71 5.05 13.84
CA THR A 79 -4.14 5.16 15.22
C THR A 79 -4.01 3.80 15.88
N ASP A 80 -3.31 3.74 17.00
CA ASP A 80 -3.10 2.50 17.75
C ASP A 80 -2.53 1.39 16.88
N GLY A 81 -1.60 1.75 15.98
CA GLY A 81 -0.94 0.79 15.11
C GLY A 81 -1.79 0.32 13.94
N LYS A 82 -2.93 0.95 13.70
CA LYS A 82 -3.82 0.58 12.60
C LYS A 82 -3.86 1.68 11.56
N ILE A 83 -3.74 1.27 10.30
CA ILE A 83 -3.90 2.18 9.17
C ILE A 83 -5.38 2.29 8.84
N GLU A 84 -5.85 3.50 8.76
CA GLU A 84 -7.26 3.76 8.42
C GLU A 84 -7.33 4.62 7.16
N LEU A 85 -8.11 4.16 6.18
CA LEU A 85 -8.34 4.96 4.97
C LEU A 85 -9.27 6.12 5.30
N GLN A 86 -8.92 7.29 4.80
CA GLN A 86 -9.70 8.51 5.09
C GLN A 86 -10.74 8.82 4.02
#